data_e9b8ea7303ae613d367c36cc167ef4c8
#
_entry.id   e9b8ea7303ae613d367c36cc167ef4c8
#
_cell.length_a   1.000
_cell.length_b   1.000
_cell.length_c   1.000
_cell.angle_alpha   90.00
_cell.angle_beta   90.00
_cell.angle_gamma   90.00
#
_symmetry.space_group_name_H-M   'P 1'
#
loop_
_entity.id
_entity.type
_entity.pdbx_description
1 polymer ?
#
loop_
_entity_poly.entity_id
_entity_poly.type
_entity_poly.pdbx_seq_one_letter_code
_entity_poly.pdbx_strand_id
1 'polypeptide(L)'
;MTVYANPGTEGSKVEFKKRYEHFIGGEWVAPKKGQYFENPTPVTGKTFCEVGRGTAEDIEAALDAAWAAAPTWNKTSPAERALILNRIADRMEENLSLIHI
;
A
#
# COMPACT_ATOMS: atom_id res chain seq x y z
N MET A 1 23.59 13.10 7.33
CA MET A 1 22.64 12.09 6.80
C MET A 1 22.21 11.19 7.94
N THR A 2 20.90 10.98 8.08
CA THR A 2 20.37 10.05 9.08
C THR A 2 20.47 8.62 8.54
N VAL A 3 21.06 7.74 9.34
CA VAL A 3 21.14 6.31 8.99
C VAL A 3 20.11 5.55 9.81
N TYR A 4 19.29 4.77 9.12
CA TYR A 4 18.27 3.95 9.76
C TYR A 4 18.71 2.49 9.75
N ALA A 5 18.33 1.76 10.80
CA ALA A 5 18.44 0.30 10.80
C ALA A 5 17.55 -0.30 9.68
N ASN A 6 17.97 -1.44 9.15
CA ASN A 6 17.17 -2.14 8.12
C ASN A 6 15.78 -2.46 8.63
N PRO A 7 14.75 -2.31 7.80
CA PRO A 7 13.38 -2.65 8.21
C PRO A 7 13.29 -4.08 8.74
N GLY A 8 12.53 -4.24 9.82
CA GLY A 8 12.34 -5.53 10.48
C GLY A 8 13.46 -5.96 11.42
N THR A 9 14.51 -5.16 11.57
CA THR A 9 15.60 -5.41 12.53
C THR A 9 15.41 -4.57 13.79
N GLU A 10 16.14 -4.92 14.84
CA GLU A 10 16.12 -4.17 16.10
C GLU A 10 16.48 -2.71 15.86
N GLY A 11 15.70 -1.80 16.44
CA GLY A 11 15.89 -0.37 16.29
C GLY A 11 15.40 0.22 14.98
N SER A 12 14.76 -0.57 14.11
CA SER A 12 14.22 -0.05 12.85
C SER A 12 13.02 0.86 13.10
N LYS A 13 12.90 1.90 12.27
CA LYS A 13 11.74 2.79 12.27
C LYS A 13 10.63 2.32 11.33
N VAL A 14 10.96 1.41 10.45
CA VAL A 14 10.03 0.85 9.47
C VAL A 14 9.92 -0.64 9.70
N GLU A 15 8.70 -1.11 9.89
CA GLU A 15 8.41 -2.52 10.03
C GLU A 15 7.49 -2.96 8.90
N PHE A 16 7.77 -4.14 8.36
CA PHE A 16 6.92 -4.75 7.35
C PHE A 16 6.12 -5.88 7.95
N LYS A 17 4.88 -6.02 7.47
CA LYS A 17 4.10 -7.23 7.74
C LYS A 17 4.76 -8.40 7.00
N LYS A 18 4.60 -9.60 7.53
CA LYS A 18 5.09 -10.80 6.84
C LYS A 18 4.30 -11.09 5.57
N ARG A 19 3.04 -10.67 5.53
CA ARG A 19 2.13 -10.94 4.42
C ARG A 19 1.22 -9.73 4.19
N TYR A 20 1.11 -9.34 2.93
CA TYR A 20 0.20 -8.27 2.50
C TYR A 20 -0.91 -8.87 1.65
N GLU A 21 -2.12 -8.52 2.00
CA GLU A 21 -3.32 -8.91 1.28
C GLU A 21 -3.75 -7.80 0.32
N HIS A 22 -4.84 -8.00 -0.41
CA HIS A 22 -5.40 -6.95 -1.26
C HIS A 22 -6.11 -5.90 -0.41
N PHE A 23 -6.01 -4.65 -0.81
CA PHE A 23 -6.77 -3.57 -0.17
C PHE A 23 -7.91 -3.17 -1.09
N ILE A 24 -9.11 -3.63 -0.76
CA ILE A 24 -10.31 -3.45 -1.61
C ILE A 24 -11.46 -3.00 -0.74
N GLY A 25 -12.17 -1.94 -1.20
CA GLY A 25 -13.33 -1.42 -0.48
C GLY A 25 -13.02 -0.88 0.91
N GLY A 26 -11.79 -0.41 1.13
CA GLY A 26 -11.36 0.12 2.43
C GLY A 26 -10.89 -0.94 3.43
N GLU A 27 -10.79 -2.19 3.00
CA GLU A 27 -10.41 -3.31 3.88
C GLU A 27 -9.31 -4.18 3.25
N TRP A 28 -8.53 -4.82 4.11
CA TRP A 28 -7.57 -5.84 3.68
C TRP A 28 -8.32 -7.16 3.51
N VAL A 29 -8.26 -7.72 2.29
CA VAL A 29 -8.96 -8.97 1.96
C VAL A 29 -8.00 -9.98 1.36
N ALA A 30 -8.13 -11.22 1.77
CA ALA A 30 -7.31 -12.31 1.24
C ALA A 30 -7.61 -12.55 -0.24
N PRO A 31 -6.60 -12.96 -1.03
CA PRO A 31 -6.84 -13.39 -2.41
C PRO A 31 -7.87 -14.52 -2.46
N LYS A 32 -8.79 -14.46 -3.42
CA LYS A 32 -9.88 -15.45 -3.54
C LYS A 32 -9.37 -16.89 -3.64
N LYS A 33 -8.25 -17.10 -4.32
CA LYS A 33 -7.62 -18.42 -4.44
C LYS A 33 -6.56 -18.70 -3.37
N GLY A 34 -6.37 -17.78 -2.41
CA GLY A 34 -5.44 -17.97 -1.31
C GLY A 34 -3.98 -18.09 -1.72
N GLN A 35 -3.61 -17.58 -2.90
CA GLN A 35 -2.24 -17.65 -3.40
C GLN A 35 -1.47 -16.37 -3.11
N TYR A 36 -0.18 -16.52 -2.81
CA TYR A 36 0.74 -15.44 -2.51
C TYR A 36 2.04 -15.66 -3.26
N PHE A 37 2.83 -14.61 -3.43
CA PHE A 37 4.17 -14.71 -3.98
C PHE A 37 5.17 -13.98 -3.08
N GLU A 38 6.41 -14.40 -3.13
CA GLU A 38 7.48 -13.83 -2.33
C GLU A 38 7.96 -12.50 -2.93
N ASN A 39 8.26 -11.55 -2.07
CA ASN A 39 8.81 -10.26 -2.45
C ASN A 39 10.22 -10.11 -1.85
N PRO A 40 11.28 -10.30 -2.65
CA PRO A 40 12.65 -10.17 -2.15
C PRO A 40 13.10 -8.72 -2.11
N THR A 41 13.92 -8.38 -1.11
CA THR A 41 14.58 -7.09 -1.09
C THR A 41 15.80 -7.10 -2.00
N PRO A 42 16.00 -6.07 -2.84
CA PRO A 42 17.21 -5.99 -3.69
C PRO A 42 18.50 -5.79 -2.89
N VAL A 43 18.41 -5.37 -1.63
CA VAL A 43 19.57 -5.13 -0.78
C VAL A 43 20.28 -6.43 -0.42
N THR A 44 19.54 -7.47 -0.06
CA THR A 44 20.10 -8.76 0.36
C THR A 44 19.71 -9.93 -0.52
N GLY A 45 18.73 -9.75 -1.39
CA GLY A 45 18.14 -10.82 -2.21
C GLY A 45 17.22 -11.76 -1.44
N LYS A 46 17.00 -11.51 -0.14
CA LYS A 46 16.15 -12.34 0.71
C LYS A 46 14.72 -11.86 0.69
N THR A 47 13.78 -12.79 0.80
CA THR A 47 12.36 -12.48 0.93
C THR A 47 12.08 -11.80 2.27
N PHE A 48 11.41 -10.65 2.23
CA PHE A 48 11.04 -9.93 3.45
C PHE A 48 9.53 -9.90 3.69
N CYS A 49 8.72 -10.22 2.68
CA CYS A 49 7.27 -10.34 2.83
C CYS A 49 6.69 -11.16 1.69
N GLU A 50 5.45 -11.56 1.86
CA GLU A 50 4.64 -12.17 0.82
C GLU A 50 3.54 -11.19 0.41
N VAL A 51 3.12 -11.24 -0.83
CA VAL A 51 2.07 -10.38 -1.39
C VAL A 51 1.01 -11.26 -2.03
N GLY A 52 -0.26 -10.88 -1.85
CA GLY A 52 -1.38 -11.61 -2.43
C GLY A 52 -1.33 -11.65 -3.95
N ARG A 53 -1.52 -12.82 -4.54
CA ARG A 53 -1.60 -12.98 -5.99
C ARG A 53 -3.05 -12.78 -6.44
N GLY A 54 -3.28 -11.75 -7.24
CA GLY A 54 -4.60 -11.44 -7.77
C GLY A 54 -5.01 -12.39 -8.89
N THR A 55 -6.30 -12.71 -8.91
CA THR A 55 -6.94 -13.47 -9.98
C THR A 55 -8.07 -12.65 -10.57
N ALA A 56 -8.74 -13.17 -11.60
CA ALA A 56 -9.87 -12.46 -12.22
C ALA A 56 -10.97 -12.12 -11.20
N GLU A 57 -11.23 -13.01 -10.25
CA GLU A 57 -12.23 -12.76 -9.19
C GLU A 57 -11.84 -11.60 -8.28
N ASP A 58 -10.55 -11.46 -7.97
CA ASP A 58 -10.05 -10.34 -7.18
C ASP A 58 -10.19 -9.02 -7.93
N ILE A 59 -9.91 -9.03 -9.23
CA ILE A 59 -10.07 -7.85 -10.09
C ILE A 59 -11.53 -7.44 -10.17
N GLU A 60 -12.45 -8.40 -10.30
CA GLU A 60 -13.89 -8.13 -10.30
C GLU A 60 -14.33 -7.47 -8.99
N ALA A 61 -13.87 -7.99 -7.86
CA ALA A 61 -14.17 -7.40 -6.55
C ALA A 61 -13.65 -5.96 -6.44
N ALA A 62 -12.44 -5.71 -6.95
CA ALA A 62 -11.86 -4.36 -6.95
C ALA A 62 -12.64 -3.40 -7.84
N LEU A 63 -13.05 -3.85 -9.03
CA LEU A 63 -13.86 -3.06 -9.94
C LEU A 63 -15.24 -2.74 -9.35
N ASP A 64 -15.87 -3.71 -8.71
CA ASP A 64 -17.16 -3.51 -8.04
C ASP A 64 -17.05 -2.44 -6.94
N ALA A 65 -16.00 -2.50 -6.14
CA ALA A 65 -15.74 -1.49 -5.10
C ALA A 65 -15.51 -0.11 -5.70
N ALA A 66 -14.76 -0.03 -6.80
CA ALA A 66 -14.50 1.23 -7.50
C ALA A 66 -15.79 1.82 -8.09
N TRP A 67 -16.62 1.02 -8.72
CA TRP A 67 -17.91 1.45 -9.26
C TRP A 67 -18.86 1.92 -8.16
N ALA A 68 -18.85 1.24 -7.01
CA ALA A 68 -19.67 1.65 -5.86
C ALA A 68 -19.25 3.01 -5.31
N ALA A 69 -17.96 3.34 -5.35
CA ALA A 69 -17.42 4.61 -4.87
C ALA A 69 -17.58 5.75 -5.89
N ALA A 70 -17.62 5.45 -7.18
CA ALA A 70 -17.61 6.44 -8.26
C ALA A 70 -18.73 7.49 -8.16
N PRO A 71 -20.00 7.15 -7.88
CA PRO A 71 -21.05 8.17 -7.80
C PRO A 71 -20.79 9.26 -6.77
N THR A 72 -20.29 8.90 -5.61
CA THR A 72 -19.96 9.86 -4.55
C THR A 72 -18.71 10.65 -4.89
N TRP A 73 -17.66 9.97 -5.36
CA TRP A 73 -16.40 10.62 -5.72
C TRP A 73 -16.58 11.60 -6.88
N ASN A 74 -17.39 11.26 -7.87
CA ASN A 74 -17.64 12.13 -9.01
C ASN A 74 -18.36 13.43 -8.65
N LYS A 75 -18.99 13.47 -7.49
CA LYS A 75 -19.67 14.67 -6.98
C LYS A 75 -18.74 15.58 -6.18
N THR A 76 -17.54 15.14 -5.85
CA THR A 76 -16.58 15.99 -5.15
C THR A 76 -16.08 17.10 -6.07
N SER A 77 -15.91 18.30 -5.51
CA SER A 77 -15.41 19.44 -6.26
C SER A 77 -13.92 19.28 -6.58
N PRO A 78 -13.40 19.96 -7.62
CA PRO A 78 -11.96 20.02 -7.85
C PRO A 78 -11.17 20.52 -6.64
N ALA A 79 -11.73 21.47 -5.87
CA ALA A 79 -11.08 21.98 -4.67
C ALA A 79 -10.95 20.90 -3.57
N GLU A 80 -11.96 20.07 -3.37
CA GLU A 80 -11.92 18.96 -2.40
C GLU A 80 -10.91 17.91 -2.82
N ARG A 81 -10.85 17.58 -4.11
CA ARG A 81 -9.86 16.63 -4.63
C ARG A 81 -8.44 17.16 -4.50
N ALA A 82 -8.25 18.45 -4.79
CA ALA A 82 -6.95 19.11 -4.61
C ALA A 82 -6.50 19.08 -3.15
N LEU A 83 -7.43 19.28 -2.20
CA LEU A 83 -7.14 19.24 -0.78
C LEU A 83 -6.62 17.86 -0.36
N ILE A 84 -7.23 16.79 -0.87
CA ILE A 84 -6.78 15.42 -0.58
C ILE A 84 -5.38 15.19 -1.13
N LEU A 85 -5.10 15.61 -2.36
CA LEU A 85 -3.76 15.48 -2.96
C LEU A 85 -2.72 16.26 -2.18
N ASN A 86 -3.04 17.46 -1.74
CA ASN A 86 -2.13 18.27 -0.93
C ASN A 86 -1.85 17.61 0.43
N ARG A 87 -2.84 16.99 1.05
CA ARG A 87 -2.64 16.22 2.28
C ARG A 87 -1.70 15.03 2.09
N ILE A 88 -1.80 14.36 0.93
CA ILE A 88 -0.87 13.28 0.58
C ILE A 88 0.55 13.83 0.47
N ALA A 89 0.73 14.97 -0.19
CA ALA A 89 2.03 15.62 -0.31
C ALA A 89 2.61 16.00 1.05
N ASP A 90 1.80 16.54 1.94
CA ASP A 90 2.22 16.90 3.30
C ASP A 90 2.72 15.67 4.07
N ARG A 91 2.02 14.54 3.93
CA ARG A 91 2.45 13.27 4.56
C ARG A 91 3.78 12.77 3.99
N MET A 92 4.00 12.95 2.69
CA MET A 92 5.29 12.61 2.08
C MET A 92 6.41 13.46 2.63
N GLU A 93 6.19 14.78 2.80
CA GLU A 93 7.17 15.69 3.38
C GLU A 93 7.51 15.31 4.83
N GLU A 94 6.51 14.97 5.64
CA GLU A 94 6.72 14.54 7.03
C GLU A 94 7.62 13.30 7.13
N ASN A 95 7.65 12.47 6.09
CA ASN A 95 8.41 11.22 6.05
C ASN A 95 9.57 11.26 5.05
N LEU A 96 10.00 12.46 4.66
CA LEU A 96 11.00 12.63 3.63
C LEU A 96 12.35 11.97 4.00
N SER A 97 12.72 11.97 5.27
CA SER A 97 13.94 11.33 5.74
C SER A 97 13.94 9.81 5.51
N LEU A 98 12.76 9.18 5.51
CA LEU A 98 12.62 7.74 5.21
C LEU A 98 12.77 7.49 3.71
N ILE A 99 12.32 8.42 2.87
CA ILE A 99 12.40 8.31 1.41
C ILE A 99 13.86 8.43 0.95
N HIS A 100 14.65 9.22 1.63
CA HIS A 100 16.06 9.49 1.27
C HIS A 100 17.07 8.59 2.00
N ILE A 101 16.68 7.47 2.50
CA ILE A 101 17.56 6.50 3.18
C ILE A 101 18.64 5.96 2.21
#